data_7fe62cbc0ad78debd574c47e88bd9b75
#
_entry.id   7fe62cbc0ad78debd574c47e88bd9b75
#
_cell.length_a   1.000
_cell.length_b   1.000
_cell.length_c   1.000
_cell.angle_alpha   90.00
_cell.angle_beta   90.00
_cell.angle_gamma   90.00
#
_symmetry.space_group_name_H-M   'P 1'
#
loop_
_entity.id
_entity.type
_entity.pdbx_description
1 polymer ?
#
loop_
_entity_poly.entity_id
_entity_poly.type
_entity_poly.pdbx_seq_one_letter_code
_entity_poly.pdbx_strand_id
1 'polypeptide(L)'
;MIIVYGVVLFFGVDWRIALVIILTSIFAILIPRMIGKSLTDARSTYQEQMAEYVTEITDLLEGFRVINQMTVGKILDKHEHVLNETAEKRYQYGKKKSMVLGVSELTTKFVKIFTFAVVAVLFYKHEITVGVGVATLSYVSSFIEPIDTVLYNFTAIQSMKDVKKKVLSYTQDTHVTVLPRKKKLNSDITFKNVTFKRKSFALENINLTIKKGMKYAVVGHSGAGKSTLFKLIMGYEKNSSGVIRLDGEDIRNYDISELISYMDQNEHIYRAGIVDNITVFHSYPMDGIDSVGKSIWPEFFEGIFNRKEKECQRFSGGEKQAVAFLRMAAKNAEVILLDEPFSAMDAKMKSAVEHYLFTGKEFEGKTVLVITHDTREESLSQYDGIIHVGENGIYVE
;
A
#
# COMPACT_ATOMS: atom_id res chain seq x y z
N MET A 1 38.35 -4.37 14.64
CA MET A 1 39.01 -5.68 14.77
C MET A 1 39.99 -5.95 13.62
N ILE A 2 39.63 -5.92 12.34
CA ILE A 2 40.48 -6.17 11.16
C ILE A 2 41.74 -5.28 11.13
N ILE A 3 41.58 -3.97 11.40
CA ILE A 3 42.73 -3.03 11.48
C ILE A 3 43.71 -3.39 12.59
N VAL A 4 43.19 -3.82 13.75
CA VAL A 4 44.02 -4.23 14.89
C VAL A 4 44.81 -5.51 14.55
N TYR A 5 44.18 -6.48 13.91
CA TYR A 5 44.87 -7.68 13.41
C TYR A 5 45.95 -7.35 12.37
N GLY A 6 45.65 -6.43 11.43
CA GLY A 6 46.61 -5.97 10.43
C GLY A 6 47.85 -5.32 11.07
N VAL A 7 47.64 -4.50 12.10
CA VAL A 7 48.70 -3.85 12.85
C VAL A 7 49.52 -4.87 13.66
N VAL A 8 48.88 -5.83 14.32
CA VAL A 8 49.56 -6.89 15.07
C VAL A 8 50.41 -7.78 14.14
N LEU A 9 49.90 -8.14 12.96
CA LEU A 9 50.63 -8.86 11.94
C LEU A 9 51.87 -8.06 11.44
N PHE A 10 51.65 -6.75 11.18
CA PHE A 10 52.72 -5.88 10.68
C PHE A 10 53.89 -5.76 11.66
N PHE A 11 53.63 -5.57 12.94
CA PHE A 11 54.66 -5.36 13.96
C PHE A 11 55.09 -6.64 14.67
N GLY A 12 54.30 -7.69 14.69
CA GLY A 12 54.54 -8.89 15.50
C GLY A 12 55.09 -10.11 14.74
N VAL A 13 54.94 -10.17 13.41
CA VAL A 13 55.34 -11.35 12.63
C VAL A 13 56.47 -11.01 11.63
N ASP A 14 56.11 -10.39 10.51
CA ASP A 14 57.03 -9.91 9.47
C ASP A 14 56.29 -8.95 8.53
N TRP A 15 56.88 -7.78 8.25
CA TRP A 15 56.28 -6.76 7.42
C TRP A 15 56.05 -7.22 5.96
N ARG A 16 56.83 -8.15 5.44
CA ARG A 16 56.70 -8.70 4.07
C ARG A 16 55.47 -9.57 3.95
N ILE A 17 55.21 -10.39 4.97
CA ILE A 17 54.01 -11.23 5.05
C ILE A 17 52.77 -10.34 5.18
N ALA A 18 52.80 -9.32 6.03
CA ALA A 18 51.70 -8.37 6.18
C ALA A 18 51.40 -7.65 4.87
N LEU A 19 52.40 -7.21 4.12
CA LEU A 19 52.26 -6.56 2.82
C LEU A 19 51.59 -7.49 1.77
N VAL A 20 52.03 -8.76 1.73
CA VAL A 20 51.43 -9.77 0.85
C VAL A 20 49.94 -9.98 1.17
N ILE A 21 49.62 -10.11 2.46
CA ILE A 21 48.20 -10.31 2.87
C ILE A 21 47.37 -9.09 2.53
N ILE A 22 47.85 -7.86 2.74
CA ILE A 22 47.16 -6.64 2.38
C ILE A 22 46.92 -6.54 0.88
N LEU A 23 47.95 -6.74 0.06
CA LEU A 23 47.82 -6.68 -1.41
C LEU A 23 46.88 -7.73 -1.93
N THR A 24 46.99 -8.99 -1.48
CA THR A 24 46.11 -10.08 -1.93
C THR A 24 44.65 -9.89 -1.46
N SER A 25 44.45 -9.32 -0.26
CA SER A 25 43.13 -8.97 0.25
C SER A 25 42.43 -7.89 -0.59
N ILE A 26 43.21 -6.91 -1.10
CA ILE A 26 42.67 -5.90 -2.04
C ILE A 26 42.11 -6.59 -3.29
N PHE A 27 42.80 -7.56 -3.85
CA PHE A 27 42.27 -8.35 -5.00
C PHE A 27 41.05 -9.15 -4.63
N ALA A 28 41.00 -9.75 -3.43
CA ALA A 28 39.84 -10.49 -2.93
C ALA A 28 38.58 -9.60 -2.81
N ILE A 29 38.76 -8.31 -2.54
CA ILE A 29 37.68 -7.34 -2.46
C ILE A 29 37.26 -6.82 -3.85
N LEU A 30 38.20 -6.52 -4.72
CA LEU A 30 37.95 -5.86 -6.00
C LEU A 30 37.27 -6.80 -7.01
N ILE A 31 37.69 -8.07 -7.09
CA ILE A 31 37.17 -9.02 -8.10
C ILE A 31 35.68 -9.28 -7.93
N PRO A 32 35.17 -9.68 -6.75
CA PRO A 32 33.73 -9.87 -6.56
C PRO A 32 32.90 -8.59 -6.77
N ARG A 33 33.48 -7.43 -6.44
CA ARG A 33 32.82 -6.14 -6.63
C ARG A 33 32.60 -5.79 -8.11
N MET A 34 33.52 -6.11 -8.96
CA MET A 34 33.42 -5.90 -10.43
C MET A 34 32.28 -6.73 -11.02
N ILE A 35 32.08 -7.95 -10.52
CA ILE A 35 31.05 -8.89 -11.00
C ILE A 35 29.69 -8.64 -10.32
N GLY A 36 29.70 -8.07 -9.13
CA GLY A 36 28.53 -7.90 -8.26
C GLY A 36 27.40 -7.05 -8.84
N LYS A 37 27.71 -6.07 -9.70
CA LYS A 37 26.70 -5.25 -10.37
C LYS A 37 25.73 -6.11 -11.21
N SER A 38 26.26 -7.05 -12.00
CA SER A 38 25.45 -7.95 -12.82
C SER A 38 24.54 -8.88 -11.97
N LEU A 39 24.96 -9.21 -10.74
CA LEU A 39 24.15 -9.98 -9.80
C LEU A 39 23.00 -9.14 -9.24
N THR A 40 23.24 -7.88 -8.91
CA THR A 40 22.22 -6.95 -8.42
C THR A 40 21.12 -6.75 -9.45
N ASP A 41 21.49 -6.52 -10.71
CA ASP A 41 20.55 -6.35 -11.83
C ASP A 41 19.69 -7.62 -12.03
N ALA A 42 20.32 -8.80 -12.02
CA ALA A 42 19.58 -10.06 -12.16
C ALA A 42 18.64 -10.33 -10.98
N ARG A 43 19.02 -9.91 -9.77
CA ARG A 43 18.16 -9.99 -8.60
C ARG A 43 16.93 -9.09 -8.71
N SER A 44 17.11 -7.85 -9.15
CA SER A 44 16.02 -6.89 -9.36
C SER A 44 15.02 -7.44 -10.38
N THR A 45 15.51 -7.89 -11.54
CA THR A 45 14.67 -8.49 -12.59
C THR A 45 13.88 -9.71 -12.09
N TYR A 46 14.53 -10.59 -11.31
CA TYR A 46 13.81 -11.73 -10.70
C TYR A 46 12.74 -11.28 -9.70
N GLN A 47 13.03 -10.26 -8.87
CA GLN A 47 12.06 -9.75 -7.89
C GLN A 47 10.85 -9.10 -8.56
N GLU A 48 11.06 -8.35 -9.64
CA GLU A 48 9.99 -7.76 -10.45
C GLU A 48 9.10 -8.84 -11.07
N GLN A 49 9.71 -9.86 -11.69
CA GLN A 49 8.98 -10.98 -12.29
C GLN A 49 8.22 -11.80 -11.22
N MET A 50 8.80 -11.98 -10.04
CA MET A 50 8.12 -12.67 -8.94
C MET A 50 6.90 -11.90 -8.42
N ALA A 51 6.98 -10.57 -8.38
CA ALA A 51 5.84 -9.73 -8.02
C ALA A 51 4.71 -9.82 -9.06
N GLU A 52 5.06 -9.83 -10.34
CA GLU A 52 4.12 -10.06 -11.44
C GLU A 52 3.47 -11.43 -11.36
N TYR A 53 4.24 -12.49 -11.12
CA TYR A 53 3.73 -13.84 -10.91
C TYR A 53 2.72 -13.92 -9.77
N VAL A 54 3.02 -13.29 -8.61
CA VAL A 54 2.10 -13.26 -7.46
C VAL A 54 0.80 -12.55 -7.82
N THR A 55 0.88 -11.44 -8.57
CA THR A 55 -0.31 -10.70 -9.02
C THR A 55 -1.17 -11.57 -9.95
N GLU A 56 -0.56 -12.23 -10.92
CA GLU A 56 -1.24 -13.10 -11.88
C GLU A 56 -1.91 -14.31 -11.20
N ILE A 57 -1.21 -14.97 -10.27
CA ILE A 57 -1.79 -16.08 -9.48
C ILE A 57 -2.97 -15.60 -8.65
N THR A 58 -2.87 -14.42 -8.04
CA THR A 58 -3.97 -13.84 -7.25
C THR A 58 -5.19 -13.60 -8.14
N ASP A 59 -4.99 -13.03 -9.34
CA ASP A 59 -6.06 -12.80 -10.32
C ASP A 59 -6.73 -14.12 -10.75
N LEU A 60 -5.93 -15.15 -11.07
CA LEU A 60 -6.46 -16.47 -11.43
C LEU A 60 -7.25 -17.13 -10.28
N LEU A 61 -6.81 -16.95 -9.03
CA LEU A 61 -7.49 -17.48 -7.85
C LEU A 61 -8.78 -16.69 -7.53
N GLU A 62 -8.78 -15.38 -7.71
CA GLU A 62 -10.00 -14.56 -7.59
C GLU A 62 -11.03 -14.94 -8.65
N GLY A 63 -10.57 -15.27 -9.87
CA GLY A 63 -11.37 -15.79 -10.96
C GLY A 63 -11.81 -17.25 -10.83
N PHE A 64 -11.60 -17.93 -9.68
CA PHE A 64 -11.88 -19.37 -9.51
C PHE A 64 -13.28 -19.79 -9.94
N ARG A 65 -14.29 -18.94 -9.78
CA ARG A 65 -15.70 -19.25 -10.17
C ARG A 65 -15.90 -19.42 -11.68
N VAL A 66 -14.95 -18.94 -12.49
CA VAL A 66 -14.99 -19.07 -13.97
C VAL A 66 -14.27 -20.34 -14.43
N ILE A 67 -13.50 -20.99 -13.53
CA ILE A 67 -12.74 -22.19 -13.85
C ILE A 67 -13.69 -23.39 -13.91
N ASN A 68 -13.75 -24.00 -15.09
CA ASN A 68 -14.54 -25.21 -15.36
C ASN A 68 -13.82 -26.10 -16.38
N GLN A 69 -14.42 -27.22 -16.78
CA GLN A 69 -13.79 -28.17 -17.71
C GLN A 69 -13.39 -27.55 -19.06
N MET A 70 -14.11 -26.50 -19.53
CA MET A 70 -13.81 -25.84 -20.79
C MET A 70 -12.67 -24.81 -20.67
N THR A 71 -12.55 -24.17 -19.51
CA THR A 71 -11.60 -23.03 -19.32
C THR A 71 -10.30 -23.46 -18.65
N VAL A 72 -10.30 -24.58 -17.89
CA VAL A 72 -9.14 -25.03 -17.08
C VAL A 72 -7.88 -25.20 -17.91
N GLY A 73 -7.96 -25.73 -19.13
CA GLY A 73 -6.79 -25.93 -20.01
C GLY A 73 -6.10 -24.60 -20.32
N LYS A 74 -6.86 -23.59 -20.75
CA LYS A 74 -6.31 -22.28 -21.09
C LYS A 74 -5.76 -21.52 -19.88
N ILE A 75 -6.37 -21.70 -18.72
CA ILE A 75 -5.91 -21.12 -17.45
C ILE A 75 -4.59 -21.76 -17.02
N LEU A 76 -4.48 -23.09 -17.14
CA LEU A 76 -3.22 -23.79 -16.86
C LEU A 76 -2.12 -23.40 -17.83
N ASP A 77 -2.40 -23.30 -19.15
CA ASP A 77 -1.44 -22.81 -20.14
C ASP A 77 -0.91 -21.42 -19.78
N LYS A 78 -1.81 -20.51 -19.37
CA LYS A 78 -1.43 -19.15 -18.94
C LYS A 78 -0.56 -19.18 -17.67
N HIS A 79 -0.96 -19.95 -16.67
CA HIS A 79 -0.19 -20.13 -15.45
C HIS A 79 1.20 -20.71 -15.73
N GLU A 80 1.27 -21.77 -16.56
CA GLU A 80 2.54 -22.42 -16.91
C GLU A 80 3.48 -21.45 -17.64
N HIS A 81 2.96 -20.61 -18.52
CA HIS A 81 3.75 -19.59 -19.22
C HIS A 81 4.41 -18.62 -18.21
N VAL A 82 3.65 -18.01 -17.32
CA VAL A 82 4.17 -17.05 -16.34
C VAL A 82 5.09 -17.72 -15.31
N LEU A 83 4.79 -18.98 -14.94
CA LEU A 83 5.65 -19.79 -14.09
C LEU A 83 7.01 -20.05 -14.74
N ASN A 84 7.02 -20.45 -16.01
CA ASN A 84 8.25 -20.73 -16.75
C ASN A 84 9.12 -19.47 -16.94
N GLU A 85 8.52 -18.32 -17.23
CA GLU A 85 9.24 -17.05 -17.28
C GLU A 85 9.87 -16.70 -15.94
N THR A 86 9.13 -16.87 -14.85
CA THR A 86 9.63 -16.61 -13.49
C THR A 86 10.75 -17.59 -13.11
N ALA A 87 10.59 -18.87 -13.48
CA ALA A 87 11.60 -19.91 -13.26
C ALA A 87 12.89 -19.60 -14.01
N GLU A 88 12.81 -19.13 -15.27
CA GLU A 88 13.97 -18.72 -16.06
C GLU A 88 14.72 -17.53 -15.41
N LYS A 89 14.01 -16.49 -14.96
CA LYS A 89 14.63 -15.37 -14.24
C LYS A 89 15.29 -15.82 -12.94
N ARG A 90 14.65 -16.71 -12.20
CA ARG A 90 15.22 -17.35 -11.00
C ARG A 90 16.50 -18.13 -11.32
N TYR A 91 16.49 -18.90 -12.40
CA TYR A 91 17.66 -19.64 -12.85
C TYR A 91 18.82 -18.71 -13.21
N GLN A 92 18.56 -17.65 -13.97
CA GLN A 92 19.58 -16.65 -14.36
C GLN A 92 20.18 -15.94 -13.13
N TYR A 93 19.34 -15.56 -12.17
CA TYR A 93 19.81 -15.03 -10.90
C TYR A 93 20.66 -16.04 -10.12
N GLY A 94 20.19 -17.29 -10.00
CA GLY A 94 20.89 -18.37 -9.32
C GLY A 94 22.26 -18.66 -9.97
N LYS A 95 22.32 -18.74 -11.29
CA LYS A 95 23.57 -18.93 -12.05
C LYS A 95 24.57 -17.81 -11.79
N LYS A 96 24.17 -16.55 -11.86
CA LYS A 96 25.04 -15.40 -11.57
C LYS A 96 25.48 -15.40 -10.11
N LYS A 97 24.58 -15.72 -9.17
CA LYS A 97 24.92 -15.83 -7.75
C LYS A 97 25.98 -16.89 -7.50
N SER A 98 25.80 -18.09 -8.07
CA SER A 98 26.77 -19.19 -7.94
C SER A 98 28.13 -18.83 -8.57
N MET A 99 28.13 -18.12 -9.70
CA MET A 99 29.34 -17.65 -10.34
C MET A 99 30.10 -16.66 -9.45
N VAL A 100 29.41 -15.67 -8.89
CA VAL A 100 30.03 -14.68 -7.97
C VAL A 100 30.61 -15.36 -6.72
N LEU A 101 29.84 -16.28 -6.12
CA LEU A 101 30.32 -17.03 -4.94
C LEU A 101 31.51 -17.91 -5.28
N GLY A 102 31.48 -18.61 -6.42
CA GLY A 102 32.59 -19.44 -6.87
C GLY A 102 33.87 -18.64 -7.14
N VAL A 103 33.75 -17.48 -7.79
CA VAL A 103 34.90 -16.59 -8.03
C VAL A 103 35.44 -16.05 -6.70
N SER A 104 34.59 -15.67 -5.75
CA SER A 104 35.00 -15.21 -4.42
C SER A 104 35.78 -16.32 -3.69
N GLU A 105 35.25 -17.55 -3.67
CA GLU A 105 35.87 -18.68 -3.02
C GLU A 105 37.24 -19.04 -3.64
N LEU A 106 37.33 -19.07 -4.98
CA LEU A 106 38.60 -19.30 -5.68
C LEU A 106 39.61 -18.22 -5.39
N THR A 107 39.20 -16.95 -5.34
CA THR A 107 40.09 -15.84 -5.00
C THR A 107 40.62 -15.99 -3.56
N THR A 108 39.77 -16.35 -2.60
CA THR A 108 40.15 -16.60 -1.21
C THR A 108 41.16 -17.76 -1.08
N LYS A 109 40.90 -18.85 -1.81
CA LYS A 109 41.86 -19.99 -1.86
C LYS A 109 43.20 -19.58 -2.46
N PHE A 110 43.17 -18.79 -3.53
CA PHE A 110 44.37 -18.28 -4.18
C PHE A 110 45.22 -17.43 -3.18
N VAL A 111 44.57 -16.55 -2.41
CA VAL A 111 45.22 -15.74 -1.36
C VAL A 111 45.93 -16.65 -0.35
N LYS A 112 45.24 -17.69 0.13
CA LYS A 112 45.79 -18.65 1.10
C LYS A 112 47.00 -19.39 0.54
N ILE A 113 46.91 -19.92 -0.68
CA ILE A 113 48.01 -20.66 -1.35
C ILE A 113 49.22 -19.75 -1.59
N PHE A 114 48.98 -18.52 -2.07
CA PHE A 114 50.03 -17.57 -2.34
C PHE A 114 50.77 -17.16 -1.08
N THR A 115 50.02 -16.89 0.01
CA THR A 115 50.60 -16.58 1.31
C THR A 115 51.41 -17.77 1.85
N PHE A 116 50.90 -18.99 1.73
CA PHE A 116 51.65 -20.20 2.10
C PHE A 116 52.97 -20.33 1.32
N ALA A 117 52.96 -20.09 0.01
CA ALA A 117 54.17 -20.14 -0.82
C ALA A 117 55.20 -19.11 -0.38
N VAL A 118 54.79 -17.87 -0.05
CA VAL A 118 55.70 -16.83 0.49
C VAL A 118 56.28 -17.24 1.84
N VAL A 119 55.44 -17.73 2.75
CA VAL A 119 55.90 -18.25 4.06
C VAL A 119 56.90 -19.39 3.89
N ALA A 120 56.69 -20.34 2.98
CA ALA A 120 57.59 -21.45 2.70
C ALA A 120 58.95 -20.98 2.18
N VAL A 121 58.97 -19.97 1.28
CA VAL A 121 60.21 -19.38 0.74
C VAL A 121 60.98 -18.67 1.87
N LEU A 122 60.33 -17.91 2.73
CA LEU A 122 60.97 -17.22 3.84
C LEU A 122 61.54 -18.21 4.88
N PHE A 123 60.83 -19.30 5.11
CA PHE A 123 61.29 -20.39 5.99
C PHE A 123 62.52 -21.11 5.39
N TYR A 124 62.47 -21.43 4.10
CA TYR A 124 63.61 -22.03 3.42
C TYR A 124 64.89 -21.17 3.49
N LYS A 125 64.72 -19.85 3.45
CA LYS A 125 65.81 -18.87 3.59
C LYS A 125 66.26 -18.67 5.05
N HIS A 126 65.70 -19.40 6.00
CA HIS A 126 65.95 -19.25 7.44
C HIS A 126 65.62 -17.83 8.00
N GLU A 127 64.77 -17.09 7.32
CA GLU A 127 64.39 -15.73 7.72
C GLU A 127 63.26 -15.71 8.73
N ILE A 128 62.49 -16.80 8.84
CA ILE A 128 61.41 -16.97 9.83
C ILE A 128 61.52 -18.34 10.52
N THR A 129 60.95 -18.44 11.74
CA THR A 129 60.88 -19.69 12.49
C THR A 129 59.63 -20.48 12.09
N VAL A 130 59.61 -21.81 12.41
CA VAL A 130 58.46 -22.68 12.20
C VAL A 130 57.23 -22.11 12.93
N GLY A 131 57.39 -21.63 14.16
CA GLY A 131 56.30 -21.04 14.95
C GLY A 131 55.68 -19.82 14.28
N VAL A 132 56.51 -18.94 13.70
CA VAL A 132 56.06 -17.78 12.92
C VAL A 132 55.27 -18.23 11.67
N GLY A 133 55.75 -19.27 10.97
CA GLY A 133 55.04 -19.80 9.79
C GLY A 133 53.65 -20.33 10.13
N VAL A 134 53.55 -21.17 11.18
CA VAL A 134 52.25 -21.72 11.64
C VAL A 134 51.29 -20.61 12.12
N ALA A 135 51.82 -19.65 12.90
CA ALA A 135 51.02 -18.51 13.35
C ALA A 135 50.47 -17.69 12.16
N THR A 136 51.29 -17.44 11.13
CA THR A 136 50.89 -16.72 9.92
C THR A 136 49.73 -17.40 9.23
N LEU A 137 49.76 -18.70 9.02
CA LEU A 137 48.68 -19.46 8.36
C LEU A 137 47.37 -19.40 9.14
N SER A 138 47.45 -19.44 10.48
CA SER A 138 46.27 -19.26 11.34
C SER A 138 45.70 -17.84 11.25
N TYR A 139 46.58 -16.83 11.25
CA TYR A 139 46.15 -15.43 11.12
C TYR A 139 45.53 -15.10 9.76
N VAL A 140 46.01 -15.69 8.64
CA VAL A 140 45.44 -15.49 7.31
C VAL A 140 43.96 -15.91 7.29
N SER A 141 43.66 -17.07 7.85
CA SER A 141 42.25 -17.54 7.92
C SER A 141 41.40 -16.61 8.78
N SER A 142 41.90 -16.20 9.96
CA SER A 142 41.18 -15.29 10.86
C SER A 142 41.02 -13.85 10.31
N PHE A 143 41.79 -13.49 9.28
CA PHE A 143 41.74 -12.17 8.65
C PHE A 143 40.77 -12.18 7.45
N ILE A 144 40.78 -13.24 6.62
CA ILE A 144 39.99 -13.31 5.38
C ILE A 144 38.51 -13.55 5.67
N GLU A 145 38.14 -14.42 6.61
CA GLU A 145 36.74 -14.73 6.93
C GLU A 145 35.89 -13.51 7.35
N PRO A 146 36.37 -12.61 8.22
CA PRO A 146 35.68 -11.35 8.52
C PRO A 146 35.51 -10.42 7.30
N ILE A 147 36.47 -10.41 6.37
CA ILE A 147 36.39 -9.60 5.15
C ILE A 147 35.22 -10.10 4.28
N ASP A 148 35.12 -11.40 4.04
CA ASP A 148 34.03 -12.01 3.29
C ASP A 148 32.68 -11.70 3.95
N THR A 149 32.59 -11.77 5.28
CA THR A 149 31.37 -11.43 6.03
C THR A 149 31.01 -9.96 5.88
N VAL A 150 31.95 -9.04 5.97
CA VAL A 150 31.72 -7.60 5.79
C VAL A 150 31.26 -7.30 4.36
N LEU A 151 31.88 -7.90 3.36
CA LEU A 151 31.53 -7.75 1.95
C LEU A 151 30.11 -8.26 1.68
N TYR A 152 29.78 -9.45 2.20
CA TYR A 152 28.44 -10.02 2.09
C TYR A 152 27.38 -9.08 2.70
N ASN A 153 27.59 -8.63 3.93
CA ASN A 153 26.67 -7.72 4.62
C ASN A 153 26.58 -6.36 3.92
N PHE A 154 27.69 -5.82 3.42
CA PHE A 154 27.69 -4.58 2.66
C PHE A 154 26.85 -4.70 1.37
N THR A 155 27.02 -5.82 0.65
CA THR A 155 26.23 -6.11 -0.56
C THR A 155 24.74 -6.28 -0.23
N ALA A 156 24.42 -6.95 0.89
CA ALA A 156 23.06 -7.10 1.37
C ALA A 156 22.42 -5.74 1.72
N ILE A 157 23.13 -4.87 2.43
CA ILE A 157 22.68 -3.50 2.75
C ILE A 157 22.50 -2.69 1.47
N GLN A 158 23.42 -2.78 0.53
CA GLN A 158 23.32 -2.06 -0.74
C GLN A 158 22.12 -2.52 -1.58
N SER A 159 21.82 -3.83 -1.59
CA SER A 159 20.65 -4.37 -2.28
C SER A 159 19.33 -3.96 -1.66
N MET A 160 19.31 -3.50 -0.41
CA MET A 160 18.12 -2.96 0.27
C MET A 160 17.94 -1.45 0.06
N LYS A 161 18.89 -0.78 -0.59
CA LYS A 161 18.79 0.68 -0.81
C LYS A 161 17.53 1.10 -1.54
N ASP A 162 17.15 0.37 -2.58
CA ASP A 162 15.95 0.70 -3.38
C ASP A 162 14.67 0.42 -2.61
N VAL A 163 14.63 -0.67 -1.85
CA VAL A 163 13.52 -0.96 -0.93
C VAL A 163 13.42 0.12 0.14
N LYS A 164 14.54 0.47 0.77
CA LYS A 164 14.61 1.58 1.75
C LYS A 164 14.15 2.90 1.13
N LYS A 165 14.61 3.25 -0.08
CA LYS A 165 14.20 4.48 -0.78
C LYS A 165 12.69 4.47 -1.05
N LYS A 166 12.14 3.34 -1.49
CA LYS A 166 10.70 3.16 -1.72
C LYS A 166 9.90 3.29 -0.42
N VAL A 167 10.33 2.64 0.67
CA VAL A 167 9.68 2.79 1.99
C VAL A 167 9.79 4.22 2.50
N LEU A 168 10.97 4.83 2.41
CA LEU A 168 11.16 6.23 2.83
C LEU A 168 10.36 7.22 1.97
N SER A 169 10.12 6.96 0.68
CA SER A 169 9.27 7.82 -0.13
C SER A 169 7.83 7.85 0.38
N TYR A 170 7.33 6.75 0.93
CA TYR A 170 6.00 6.74 1.58
C TYR A 170 5.97 7.50 2.91
N THR A 171 7.11 7.68 3.57
CA THR A 171 7.19 8.38 4.87
C THR A 171 7.69 9.81 4.76
N GLN A 172 8.41 10.16 3.70
CA GLN A 172 9.00 11.50 3.50
C GLN A 172 8.03 12.52 2.89
N ASP A 173 6.96 12.07 2.23
CA ASP A 173 5.89 12.97 1.73
C ASP A 173 4.97 13.50 2.85
N THR A 174 5.25 13.14 4.10
CA THR A 174 4.56 13.70 5.25
C THR A 174 5.25 14.96 5.79
N HIS A 175 5.45 15.98 5.00
CA HIS A 175 5.18 17.30 5.49
C HIS A 175 3.66 17.38 5.68
N VAL A 176 3.18 16.78 6.76
CA VAL A 176 1.83 17.02 7.24
C VAL A 176 1.81 18.51 7.60
N THR A 177 1.46 19.31 6.62
CA THR A 177 1.04 20.68 6.92
C THR A 177 -0.16 20.48 7.84
N VAL A 178 -0.01 20.78 9.12
CA VAL A 178 -1.10 20.67 10.08
C VAL A 178 -2.12 21.73 9.67
N LEU A 179 -3.08 21.32 8.86
CA LEU A 179 -4.16 22.19 8.44
C LEU A 179 -5.12 22.41 9.62
N PRO A 180 -5.71 23.58 9.76
CA PRO A 180 -6.74 23.82 10.75
C PRO A 180 -7.94 22.89 10.49
N ARG A 181 -8.44 22.25 11.55
CA ARG A 181 -9.58 21.33 11.45
C ARG A 181 -10.88 22.08 11.27
N LYS A 182 -11.63 21.74 10.25
CA LYS A 182 -12.98 22.25 10.03
C LYS A 182 -13.99 21.15 10.37
N LYS A 183 -14.80 21.40 11.41
CA LYS A 183 -15.79 20.45 11.92
C LYS A 183 -17.21 20.78 11.49
N LYS A 184 -17.48 22.03 11.07
CA LYS A 184 -18.81 22.54 10.74
C LYS A 184 -18.84 23.16 9.37
N LEU A 185 -19.94 22.91 8.65
CA LEU A 185 -20.32 23.64 7.46
C LEU A 185 -21.30 24.75 7.89
N ASN A 186 -21.02 26.01 7.54
CA ASN A 186 -21.87 27.13 7.94
C ASN A 186 -22.86 27.54 6.85
N SER A 187 -22.47 27.48 5.57
CA SER A 187 -23.29 27.91 4.44
C SER A 187 -23.37 26.90 3.29
N ASP A 188 -22.28 26.63 2.64
CA ASP A 188 -22.27 25.83 1.41
C ASP A 188 -20.92 25.23 1.04
N ILE A 189 -20.96 24.30 0.07
CA ILE A 189 -19.82 23.82 -0.68
C ILE A 189 -20.00 24.28 -2.12
N THR A 190 -19.08 25.11 -2.64
CA THR A 190 -19.19 25.73 -3.96
C THR A 190 -18.04 25.31 -4.87
N PHE A 191 -18.37 24.84 -6.06
CA PHE A 191 -17.45 24.61 -7.17
C PHE A 191 -17.49 25.81 -8.10
N LYS A 192 -16.31 26.39 -8.40
CA LYS A 192 -16.18 27.52 -9.35
C LYS A 192 -15.22 27.15 -10.47
N ASN A 193 -15.77 26.94 -11.66
CA ASN A 193 -15.06 26.58 -12.89
C ASN A 193 -14.09 25.40 -12.68
N VAL A 194 -14.52 24.40 -11.89
CA VAL A 194 -13.66 23.25 -11.54
C VAL A 194 -13.57 22.31 -12.72
N THR A 195 -12.36 21.95 -13.09
CA THR A 195 -12.07 20.93 -14.11
C THR A 195 -11.21 19.84 -13.51
N PHE A 196 -11.56 18.59 -13.76
CA PHE A 196 -10.79 17.40 -13.42
C PHE A 196 -10.49 16.61 -14.68
N LYS A 197 -9.21 16.23 -14.88
CA LYS A 197 -8.77 15.44 -16.05
C LYS A 197 -7.92 14.26 -15.60
N ARG A 198 -8.24 13.08 -16.12
CA ARG A 198 -7.48 11.85 -15.89
C ARG A 198 -7.47 11.01 -17.16
N LYS A 199 -6.29 10.79 -17.76
CA LYS A 199 -6.04 10.01 -19.01
C LYS A 199 -7.19 10.04 -20.06
N SER A 200 -8.26 9.28 -19.85
CA SER A 200 -9.41 9.12 -20.77
C SER A 200 -10.72 9.69 -20.25
N PHE A 201 -10.72 10.41 -19.11
CA PHE A 201 -11.93 10.93 -18.46
C PHE A 201 -11.73 12.38 -18.03
N ALA A 202 -12.72 13.23 -18.27
CA ALA A 202 -12.73 14.61 -17.82
C ALA A 202 -14.13 15.03 -17.31
N LEU A 203 -14.12 15.83 -16.25
CA LEU A 203 -15.24 16.64 -15.82
C LEU A 203 -14.82 18.09 -16.02
N GLU A 204 -15.53 18.84 -16.85
CA GLU A 204 -15.09 20.20 -17.24
C GLU A 204 -16.08 21.25 -16.77
N ASN A 205 -15.54 22.38 -16.36
CA ASN A 205 -16.28 23.60 -16.02
C ASN A 205 -17.43 23.39 -15.02
N ILE A 206 -17.17 22.62 -13.95
CA ILE A 206 -18.18 22.36 -12.91
C ILE A 206 -18.43 23.68 -12.16
N ASN A 207 -19.70 24.11 -12.18
CA ASN A 207 -20.23 25.20 -11.39
C ASN A 207 -21.42 24.68 -10.60
N LEU A 208 -21.20 24.39 -9.30
CA LEU A 208 -22.17 23.71 -8.44
C LEU A 208 -22.16 24.37 -7.07
N THR A 209 -23.32 24.54 -6.46
CA THR A 209 -23.48 24.99 -5.07
C THR A 209 -24.33 23.98 -4.31
N ILE A 210 -23.74 23.39 -3.27
CA ILE A 210 -24.38 22.45 -2.36
C ILE A 210 -24.63 23.19 -1.05
N LYS A 211 -25.90 23.47 -0.74
CA LYS A 211 -26.29 24.25 0.45
C LYS A 211 -26.29 23.38 1.71
N LYS A 212 -25.91 23.97 2.82
CA LYS A 212 -25.99 23.34 4.14
C LYS A 212 -27.38 22.85 4.45
N GLY A 213 -27.47 21.66 5.08
CA GLY A 213 -28.72 21.09 5.57
C GLY A 213 -29.63 20.49 4.51
N MET A 214 -29.27 20.60 3.23
CA MET A 214 -30.03 20.07 2.10
C MET A 214 -29.61 18.63 1.80
N LYS A 215 -30.55 17.82 1.32
CA LYS A 215 -30.35 16.45 0.86
C LYS A 215 -30.47 16.40 -0.65
N TYR A 216 -29.43 15.91 -1.32
CA TYR A 216 -29.34 15.84 -2.78
C TYR A 216 -29.25 14.41 -3.28
N ALA A 217 -30.05 14.10 -4.31
CA ALA A 217 -29.81 12.93 -5.13
C ALA A 217 -28.75 13.27 -6.20
N VAL A 218 -27.78 12.42 -6.41
CA VAL A 218 -26.76 12.53 -7.45
C VAL A 218 -27.04 11.46 -8.50
N VAL A 219 -27.48 11.86 -9.68
CA VAL A 219 -27.91 10.96 -10.76
C VAL A 219 -27.08 11.15 -12.02
N GLY A 220 -27.01 10.09 -12.84
CA GLY A 220 -26.27 10.08 -14.10
C GLY A 220 -25.93 8.66 -14.51
N HIS A 221 -25.50 8.48 -15.77
CA HIS A 221 -25.13 7.16 -16.26
C HIS A 221 -23.89 6.59 -15.54
N SER A 222 -23.66 5.27 -15.64
CA SER A 222 -22.44 4.64 -15.11
C SER A 222 -21.22 5.23 -15.80
N GLY A 223 -20.17 5.57 -15.03
CA GLY A 223 -18.98 6.23 -15.56
C GLY A 223 -19.08 7.74 -15.78
N ALA A 224 -20.25 8.38 -15.53
CA ALA A 224 -20.42 9.83 -15.69
C ALA A 224 -19.53 10.69 -14.75
N GLY A 225 -18.94 10.10 -13.71
CA GLY A 225 -18.09 10.84 -12.77
C GLY A 225 -18.72 11.16 -11.42
N LYS A 226 -19.86 10.54 -11.08
CA LYS A 226 -20.54 10.75 -9.78
C LYS A 226 -19.60 10.52 -8.58
N SER A 227 -18.94 9.37 -8.51
CA SER A 227 -17.96 9.08 -7.44
C SER A 227 -16.71 9.97 -7.53
N THR A 228 -16.37 10.49 -8.73
CA THR A 228 -15.30 11.48 -8.88
C THR A 228 -15.67 12.81 -8.25
N LEU A 229 -16.92 13.24 -8.37
CA LEU A 229 -17.43 14.42 -7.68
C LEU A 229 -17.26 14.30 -6.16
N PHE A 230 -17.58 13.13 -5.58
CA PHE A 230 -17.36 12.87 -4.16
C PHE A 230 -15.88 12.90 -3.77
N LYS A 231 -15.01 12.29 -4.58
CA LYS A 231 -13.55 12.32 -4.35
C LYS A 231 -12.96 13.72 -4.42
N LEU A 232 -13.52 14.60 -5.26
CA LEU A 232 -13.14 16.01 -5.31
C LEU A 232 -13.57 16.75 -4.04
N ILE A 233 -14.80 16.51 -3.53
CA ILE A 233 -15.29 17.09 -2.27
C ILE A 233 -14.42 16.64 -1.09
N MET A 234 -14.01 15.36 -1.07
CA MET A 234 -13.15 14.81 0.00
C MET A 234 -11.68 15.21 -0.12
N GLY A 235 -11.27 15.85 -1.23
CA GLY A 235 -9.87 16.17 -1.49
C GLY A 235 -9.00 14.95 -1.83
N TYR A 236 -9.58 13.79 -2.13
CA TYR A 236 -8.84 12.59 -2.56
C TYR A 236 -8.33 12.70 -3.99
N GLU A 237 -9.03 13.47 -4.82
CA GLU A 237 -8.56 13.85 -6.15
C GLU A 237 -8.33 15.35 -6.23
N LYS A 238 -7.29 15.76 -6.96
CA LYS A 238 -6.96 17.17 -7.16
C LYS A 238 -7.58 17.65 -8.48
N ASN A 239 -8.31 18.75 -8.42
CA ASN A 239 -8.79 19.41 -9.63
C ASN A 239 -7.63 19.98 -10.46
N SER A 240 -7.78 19.93 -11.79
CA SER A 240 -6.79 20.45 -12.74
C SER A 240 -6.85 21.98 -12.82
N SER A 241 -8.05 22.56 -12.67
CA SER A 241 -8.28 24.01 -12.63
C SER A 241 -9.54 24.32 -11.82
N GLY A 242 -9.78 25.61 -11.53
CA GLY A 242 -10.87 26.07 -10.70
C GLY A 242 -10.63 25.89 -9.20
N VAL A 243 -11.62 26.17 -8.38
CA VAL A 243 -11.53 26.11 -6.93
C VAL A 243 -12.80 25.55 -6.31
N ILE A 244 -12.62 24.67 -5.32
CA ILE A 244 -13.71 24.15 -4.47
C ILE A 244 -13.62 24.91 -3.13
N ARG A 245 -14.74 25.48 -2.70
CA ARG A 245 -14.80 26.30 -1.49
C ARG A 245 -15.76 25.72 -0.48
N LEU A 246 -15.39 25.83 0.79
CA LEU A 246 -16.23 25.58 1.96
C LEU A 246 -16.50 26.94 2.64
N ASP A 247 -17.74 27.35 2.75
CA ASP A 247 -18.12 28.63 3.36
C ASP A 247 -17.33 29.82 2.75
N GLY A 248 -17.08 29.80 1.43
CA GLY A 248 -16.35 30.83 0.70
C GLY A 248 -14.82 30.69 0.69
N GLU A 249 -14.24 29.80 1.48
CA GLU A 249 -12.79 29.57 1.57
C GLU A 249 -12.36 28.30 0.83
N ASP A 250 -11.12 28.26 0.31
CA ASP A 250 -10.61 27.09 -0.41
C ASP A 250 -10.56 25.85 0.51
N ILE A 251 -11.19 24.77 0.09
CA ILE A 251 -11.26 23.49 0.85
C ILE A 251 -9.87 22.95 1.21
N ARG A 252 -8.85 23.24 0.40
CA ARG A 252 -7.47 22.76 0.59
C ARG A 252 -6.76 23.41 1.78
N ASN A 253 -7.35 24.45 2.36
CA ASN A 253 -6.82 25.13 3.53
C ASN A 253 -7.19 24.44 4.84
N TYR A 254 -8.01 23.37 4.79
CA TYR A 254 -8.58 22.74 5.97
C TYR A 254 -8.37 21.23 5.99
N ASP A 255 -8.20 20.67 7.20
CA ASP A 255 -8.45 19.28 7.46
C ASP A 255 -9.97 19.08 7.63
N ILE A 256 -10.59 18.43 6.67
CA ILE A 256 -12.04 18.17 6.60
C ILE A 256 -12.41 16.77 7.06
N SER A 257 -11.48 16.02 7.62
CA SER A 257 -11.67 14.62 8.01
C SER A 257 -12.79 14.42 9.04
N GLU A 258 -13.04 15.39 9.93
CA GLU A 258 -14.16 15.35 10.86
C GLU A 258 -15.47 15.90 10.27
N LEU A 259 -15.38 16.75 9.24
CA LEU A 259 -16.54 17.40 8.61
C LEU A 259 -17.33 16.46 7.71
N ILE A 260 -16.64 15.60 6.96
CA ILE A 260 -17.22 14.76 5.89
C ILE A 260 -17.18 13.29 6.29
N SER A 261 -18.30 12.60 6.17
CA SER A 261 -18.39 11.14 6.21
C SER A 261 -18.70 10.61 4.81
N TYR A 262 -18.05 9.51 4.43
CA TYR A 262 -18.23 8.87 3.15
C TYR A 262 -18.51 7.38 3.32
N MET A 263 -19.49 6.89 2.60
CA MET A 263 -19.81 5.48 2.47
C MET A 263 -19.59 5.07 1.02
N ASP A 264 -18.65 4.15 0.80
CA ASP A 264 -18.32 3.61 -0.53
C ASP A 264 -19.31 2.53 -0.96
N GLN A 265 -19.45 2.30 -2.25
CA GLN A 265 -20.23 1.22 -2.82
C GLN A 265 -19.77 -0.16 -2.32
N ASN A 266 -18.45 -0.37 -2.19
CA ASN A 266 -17.82 -1.59 -1.71
C ASN A 266 -17.15 -1.38 -0.36
N GLU A 267 -17.92 -1.48 0.71
CA GLU A 267 -17.45 -1.24 2.06
C GLU A 267 -16.54 -2.34 2.59
N HIS A 268 -15.47 -1.91 3.25
CA HIS A 268 -14.53 -2.82 3.89
C HIS A 268 -14.94 -3.14 5.32
N ILE A 269 -14.94 -4.45 5.64
CA ILE A 269 -15.13 -4.97 6.99
C ILE A 269 -13.78 -5.49 7.48
N TYR A 270 -13.28 -4.88 8.55
CA TYR A 270 -12.04 -5.27 9.21
C TYR A 270 -12.18 -6.64 9.87
N ARG A 271 -11.06 -7.37 9.98
CA ARG A 271 -10.97 -8.62 10.76
C ARG A 271 -10.99 -8.33 12.25
N ALA A 272 -12.10 -7.79 12.72
CA ALA A 272 -12.32 -7.31 14.08
C ALA A 272 -13.77 -7.53 14.50
N GLY A 273 -14.09 -7.26 15.74
CA GLY A 273 -15.45 -7.30 16.26
C GLY A 273 -16.35 -6.26 15.61
N ILE A 274 -17.67 -6.40 15.81
CA ILE A 274 -18.65 -5.50 15.21
C ILE A 274 -18.51 -4.07 15.75
N VAL A 275 -18.24 -3.92 17.04
CA VAL A 275 -18.04 -2.61 17.68
C VAL A 275 -16.83 -1.92 17.08
N ASP A 276 -15.72 -2.64 16.87
CA ASP A 276 -14.51 -2.11 16.23
C ASP A 276 -14.78 -1.69 14.79
N ASN A 277 -15.62 -2.45 14.08
CA ASN A 277 -16.00 -2.12 12.71
C ASN A 277 -16.88 -0.87 12.61
N ILE A 278 -17.79 -0.66 13.56
CA ILE A 278 -18.66 0.53 13.60
C ILE A 278 -17.85 1.75 14.08
N THR A 279 -17.10 1.61 15.17
CA THR A 279 -16.38 2.72 15.80
C THR A 279 -15.00 3.00 15.19
N VAL A 280 -14.57 2.20 14.22
CA VAL A 280 -13.20 2.23 13.68
C VAL A 280 -12.17 2.17 14.83
N PHE A 281 -12.17 1.02 15.51
CA PHE A 281 -11.29 0.77 16.67
C PHE A 281 -11.41 1.83 17.78
N HIS A 282 -12.64 2.13 18.19
CA HIS A 282 -12.99 3.13 19.22
C HIS A 282 -12.61 4.57 18.87
N SER A 283 -12.39 4.89 17.58
CA SER A 283 -12.15 6.26 17.12
C SER A 283 -13.44 7.10 17.09
N TYR A 284 -14.61 6.46 16.96
CA TYR A 284 -15.93 7.09 16.98
C TYR A 284 -16.71 6.63 18.23
N PRO A 285 -17.57 7.49 18.79
CA PRO A 285 -18.42 7.11 19.92
C PRO A 285 -19.47 6.07 19.51
N MET A 286 -19.93 5.26 20.45
CA MET A 286 -21.07 4.36 20.29
C MET A 286 -22.41 4.99 20.67
N ASP A 287 -22.38 6.22 21.22
CA ASP A 287 -23.56 6.91 21.71
C ASP A 287 -24.60 7.10 20.60
N GLY A 288 -25.82 6.68 20.86
CA GLY A 288 -26.94 6.77 19.89
C GLY A 288 -26.97 5.68 18.81
N ILE A 289 -25.89 4.89 18.62
CA ILE A 289 -25.86 3.83 17.59
C ILE A 289 -26.90 2.74 17.86
N ASP A 290 -27.17 2.45 19.13
CA ASP A 290 -28.21 1.49 19.55
C ASP A 290 -29.60 1.90 19.06
N SER A 291 -29.93 3.20 19.13
CA SER A 291 -31.22 3.70 18.64
C SER A 291 -31.31 3.64 17.12
N VAL A 292 -30.22 4.03 16.43
CA VAL A 292 -30.10 3.93 14.98
C VAL A 292 -30.28 2.48 14.53
N GLY A 293 -29.51 1.57 15.09
CA GLY A 293 -29.50 0.15 14.71
C GLY A 293 -30.86 -0.52 14.95
N LYS A 294 -31.51 -0.26 16.08
CA LYS A 294 -32.86 -0.78 16.38
C LYS A 294 -33.92 -0.22 15.45
N SER A 295 -33.79 1.04 15.04
CA SER A 295 -34.75 1.66 14.09
C SER A 295 -34.62 1.12 12.68
N ILE A 296 -33.37 0.87 12.23
CA ILE A 296 -33.10 0.44 10.87
C ILE A 296 -33.30 -1.08 10.72
N TRP A 297 -32.92 -1.84 11.75
CA TRP A 297 -32.78 -3.28 11.61
C TRP A 297 -32.87 -4.03 12.95
N PRO A 298 -34.03 -4.04 13.58
CA PRO A 298 -34.18 -4.58 14.92
C PRO A 298 -33.74 -6.04 15.04
N GLU A 299 -34.13 -6.90 14.10
CA GLU A 299 -33.84 -8.34 14.11
C GLU A 299 -32.35 -8.65 13.95
N PHE A 300 -31.64 -7.86 13.13
CA PHE A 300 -30.19 -8.02 12.90
C PHE A 300 -29.41 -7.39 14.05
N PHE A 301 -29.84 -6.22 14.53
CA PHE A 301 -29.12 -5.46 15.52
C PHE A 301 -29.03 -6.19 16.86
N GLU A 302 -30.09 -6.87 17.31
CA GLU A 302 -30.06 -7.69 18.52
C GLU A 302 -29.08 -8.88 18.42
N GLY A 303 -28.92 -9.47 17.22
CA GLY A 303 -28.02 -10.58 16.97
C GLY A 303 -26.55 -10.18 16.72
N ILE A 304 -26.32 -8.95 16.22
CA ILE A 304 -25.01 -8.56 15.67
C ILE A 304 -23.95 -8.35 16.74
N PHE A 305 -24.31 -7.78 17.90
CA PHE A 305 -23.37 -7.54 18.99
C PHE A 305 -22.83 -8.81 19.64
N ASN A 306 -23.53 -9.94 19.46
CA ASN A 306 -23.09 -11.25 19.94
C ASN A 306 -22.22 -12.00 18.95
N ARG A 307 -22.02 -11.46 17.72
CA ARG A 307 -21.20 -12.12 16.69
C ARG A 307 -19.71 -11.96 16.96
N LYS A 308 -19.02 -13.08 16.94
CA LYS A 308 -17.56 -13.10 17.07
C LYS A 308 -16.88 -12.53 15.84
N GLU A 309 -15.65 -12.04 15.99
CA GLU A 309 -14.81 -11.47 14.94
C GLU A 309 -14.80 -12.28 13.63
N LYS A 310 -14.69 -13.63 13.72
CA LYS A 310 -14.71 -14.53 12.55
C LYS A 310 -16.02 -14.51 11.77
N GLU A 311 -17.13 -14.14 12.39
CA GLU A 311 -18.45 -14.08 11.75
C GLU A 311 -18.61 -12.79 10.93
N CYS A 312 -18.00 -11.69 11.37
CA CYS A 312 -18.03 -10.41 10.64
C CYS A 312 -17.45 -10.51 9.21
N GLN A 313 -16.50 -11.39 8.99
CA GLN A 313 -15.92 -11.63 7.65
C GLN A 313 -16.90 -12.31 6.67
N ARG A 314 -17.92 -12.99 7.19
CA ARG A 314 -18.93 -13.71 6.41
C ARG A 314 -20.19 -12.89 6.15
N PHE A 315 -20.18 -11.61 6.46
CA PHE A 315 -21.31 -10.73 6.21
C PHE A 315 -21.68 -10.72 4.73
N SER A 316 -22.99 -10.81 4.47
CA SER A 316 -23.57 -10.56 3.16
C SER A 316 -23.29 -9.11 2.71
N GLY A 317 -23.50 -8.82 1.43
CA GLY A 317 -23.36 -7.46 0.91
C GLY A 317 -24.22 -6.45 1.67
N GLY A 318 -25.48 -6.80 1.94
CA GLY A 318 -26.39 -5.95 2.70
C GLY A 318 -25.96 -5.74 4.15
N GLU A 319 -25.48 -6.79 4.84
CA GLU A 319 -24.94 -6.68 6.20
C GLU A 319 -23.70 -5.76 6.24
N LYS A 320 -22.81 -5.85 5.26
CA LYS A 320 -21.66 -4.95 5.14
C LYS A 320 -22.08 -3.49 4.97
N GLN A 321 -23.07 -3.26 4.09
CA GLN A 321 -23.61 -1.91 3.89
C GLN A 321 -24.30 -1.37 5.15
N ALA A 322 -25.01 -2.21 5.93
CA ALA A 322 -25.57 -1.78 7.21
C ALA A 322 -24.49 -1.39 8.24
N VAL A 323 -23.42 -2.18 8.34
CA VAL A 323 -22.28 -1.83 9.21
C VAL A 323 -21.64 -0.51 8.78
N ALA A 324 -21.48 -0.29 7.49
CA ALA A 324 -20.97 0.95 6.94
C ALA A 324 -21.89 2.15 7.26
N PHE A 325 -23.19 1.96 7.15
CA PHE A 325 -24.17 2.97 7.53
C PHE A 325 -24.10 3.31 9.04
N LEU A 326 -23.99 2.30 9.89
CA LEU A 326 -23.81 2.52 11.35
C LEU A 326 -22.47 3.21 11.65
N ARG A 327 -21.40 2.86 10.94
CA ARG A 327 -20.09 3.54 11.02
C ARG A 327 -20.19 5.01 10.65
N MET A 328 -20.91 5.31 9.59
CA MET A 328 -21.16 6.67 9.14
C MET A 328 -21.96 7.46 10.19
N ALA A 329 -23.01 6.86 10.77
CA ALA A 329 -23.78 7.46 11.84
C ALA A 329 -22.91 7.71 13.10
N ALA A 330 -22.06 6.75 13.49
CA ALA A 330 -21.13 6.88 14.63
C ALA A 330 -20.15 8.05 14.46
N LYS A 331 -19.66 8.28 13.23
CA LYS A 331 -18.80 9.42 12.92
C LYS A 331 -19.49 10.76 13.11
N ASN A 332 -20.80 10.81 12.95
CA ASN A 332 -21.66 11.98 13.19
C ASN A 332 -21.19 13.27 12.46
N ALA A 333 -20.68 13.14 11.22
CA ALA A 333 -20.22 14.27 10.41
C ALA A 333 -21.38 15.17 9.93
N GLU A 334 -21.13 16.43 9.62
CA GLU A 334 -22.15 17.37 9.10
C GLU A 334 -22.44 17.20 7.60
N VAL A 335 -21.47 16.70 6.83
CA VAL A 335 -21.61 16.40 5.39
C VAL A 335 -21.49 14.90 5.21
N ILE A 336 -22.47 14.30 4.57
CA ILE A 336 -22.57 12.87 4.37
C ILE A 336 -22.64 12.58 2.87
N LEU A 337 -21.71 11.75 2.41
CA LEU A 337 -21.61 11.32 1.01
C LEU A 337 -21.86 9.81 0.95
N LEU A 338 -22.89 9.39 0.23
CA LEU A 338 -23.31 8.00 0.11
C LEU A 338 -23.24 7.55 -1.35
N ASP A 339 -22.32 6.60 -1.64
CA ASP A 339 -22.15 6.07 -3.00
C ASP A 339 -22.90 4.72 -3.13
N GLU A 340 -24.07 4.75 -3.75
CA GLU A 340 -24.97 3.61 -3.95
C GLU A 340 -25.24 2.80 -2.65
N PRO A 341 -25.63 3.46 -1.56
CA PRO A 341 -25.66 2.85 -0.22
C PRO A 341 -26.62 1.69 -0.06
N PHE A 342 -27.55 1.52 -0.99
CA PHE A 342 -28.66 0.54 -0.90
C PHE A 342 -28.52 -0.60 -1.91
N SER A 343 -27.48 -0.64 -2.73
CA SER A 343 -27.36 -1.55 -3.88
C SER A 343 -27.34 -3.03 -3.52
N ALA A 344 -26.87 -3.39 -2.32
CA ALA A 344 -26.82 -4.78 -1.83
C ALA A 344 -27.86 -5.09 -0.75
N MET A 345 -28.72 -4.14 -0.38
CA MET A 345 -29.78 -4.32 0.61
C MET A 345 -31.05 -4.94 0.00
N ASP A 346 -31.76 -5.76 0.76
CA ASP A 346 -33.10 -6.18 0.39
C ASP A 346 -34.10 -5.03 0.48
N ALA A 347 -35.28 -5.19 -0.09
CA ALA A 347 -36.28 -4.13 -0.17
C ALA A 347 -36.76 -3.61 1.21
N LYS A 348 -36.85 -4.50 2.22
CA LYS A 348 -37.27 -4.15 3.59
C LYS A 348 -36.22 -3.28 4.26
N MET A 349 -34.96 -3.68 4.18
CA MET A 349 -33.85 -2.94 4.77
C MET A 349 -33.60 -1.62 4.04
N LYS A 350 -33.60 -1.64 2.70
CA LYS A 350 -33.52 -0.42 1.90
C LYS A 350 -34.56 0.61 2.34
N SER A 351 -35.82 0.23 2.43
CA SER A 351 -36.90 1.13 2.84
C SER A 351 -36.72 1.67 4.26
N ALA A 352 -36.24 0.83 5.19
CA ALA A 352 -36.01 1.26 6.56
C ALA A 352 -34.84 2.26 6.66
N VAL A 353 -33.75 2.01 5.96
CA VAL A 353 -32.56 2.90 5.93
C VAL A 353 -32.88 4.21 5.21
N GLU A 354 -33.58 4.16 4.07
CA GLU A 354 -34.06 5.36 3.36
C GLU A 354 -34.96 6.19 4.27
N HIS A 355 -35.98 5.58 4.84
CA HIS A 355 -36.87 6.30 5.78
C HIS A 355 -36.08 6.96 6.90
N TYR A 356 -35.15 6.24 7.53
CA TYR A 356 -34.33 6.78 8.59
C TYR A 356 -33.42 7.92 8.15
N LEU A 357 -32.85 7.84 6.93
CA LEU A 357 -32.03 8.90 6.34
C LEU A 357 -32.81 10.24 6.22
N PHE A 358 -34.10 10.17 5.93
CA PHE A 358 -34.94 11.36 5.77
C PHE A 358 -35.58 11.84 7.08
N THR A 359 -35.91 10.95 8.00
CA THR A 359 -36.67 11.26 9.23
C THR A 359 -35.90 11.16 10.52
N GLY A 360 -34.72 10.51 10.50
CA GLY A 360 -33.91 10.31 11.69
C GLY A 360 -33.31 11.62 12.23
N LYS A 361 -33.39 11.83 13.53
CA LYS A 361 -32.87 13.03 14.21
C LYS A 361 -31.37 13.24 13.97
N GLU A 362 -30.63 12.16 13.79
CA GLU A 362 -29.19 12.16 13.53
C GLU A 362 -28.84 12.76 12.15
N PHE A 363 -29.81 12.85 11.25
CA PHE A 363 -29.66 13.44 9.90
C PHE A 363 -30.35 14.80 9.77
N GLU A 364 -30.97 15.30 10.81
CA GLU A 364 -31.59 16.61 10.81
C GLU A 364 -30.54 17.71 10.69
N GLY A 365 -30.72 18.62 9.74
CA GLY A 365 -29.82 19.73 9.47
C GLY A 365 -28.47 19.35 8.85
N LYS A 366 -28.23 18.06 8.55
CA LYS A 366 -27.03 17.61 7.84
C LYS A 366 -27.17 17.75 6.34
N THR A 367 -26.04 18.01 5.68
CA THR A 367 -25.94 18.02 4.21
C THR A 367 -25.68 16.62 3.73
N VAL A 368 -26.58 16.06 2.92
CA VAL A 368 -26.49 14.66 2.45
C VAL A 368 -26.50 14.62 0.93
N LEU A 369 -25.54 13.91 0.35
CA LEU A 369 -25.50 13.60 -1.09
C LEU A 369 -25.56 12.10 -1.26
N VAL A 370 -26.52 11.61 -2.04
CA VAL A 370 -26.74 10.18 -2.31
C VAL A 370 -26.60 9.92 -3.79
N ILE A 371 -25.58 9.17 -4.21
CA ILE A 371 -25.53 8.63 -5.56
C ILE A 371 -26.54 7.48 -5.64
N THR A 372 -27.51 7.62 -6.55
CA THR A 372 -28.55 6.62 -6.75
C THR A 372 -28.80 6.35 -8.23
N HIS A 373 -29.16 5.11 -8.53
CA HIS A 373 -29.71 4.70 -9.83
C HIS A 373 -31.24 4.70 -9.88
N ASP A 374 -31.87 4.98 -8.74
CA ASP A 374 -33.35 5.09 -8.67
C ASP A 374 -33.77 6.48 -9.12
N THR A 375 -34.29 6.54 -10.36
CA THR A 375 -34.73 7.78 -10.99
C THR A 375 -36.23 7.93 -10.98
N ARG A 376 -36.97 7.11 -10.20
CA ARG A 376 -38.41 7.23 -10.04
C ARG A 376 -38.76 8.54 -9.35
N GLU A 377 -39.79 9.22 -9.85
CA GLU A 377 -40.25 10.51 -9.34
C GLU A 377 -40.58 10.47 -7.83
N GLU A 378 -41.18 9.39 -7.35
CA GLU A 378 -41.49 9.19 -5.92
C GLU A 378 -40.22 9.12 -5.06
N SER A 379 -39.16 8.50 -5.56
CA SER A 379 -37.87 8.41 -4.82
C SER A 379 -37.12 9.73 -4.85
N LEU A 380 -37.14 10.42 -5.98
CA LEU A 380 -36.41 11.69 -6.13
C LEU A 380 -37.12 12.87 -5.43
N SER A 381 -38.46 12.84 -5.30
CA SER A 381 -39.23 13.87 -4.60
C SER A 381 -38.90 14.00 -3.09
N GLN A 382 -38.24 13.04 -2.50
CA GLN A 382 -37.80 13.09 -1.11
C GLN A 382 -36.54 13.97 -0.90
N TYR A 383 -35.79 14.28 -1.97
CA TYR A 383 -34.61 15.10 -1.94
C TYR A 383 -34.95 16.58 -2.17
N ASP A 384 -34.15 17.45 -1.56
CA ASP A 384 -34.29 18.91 -1.71
C ASP A 384 -33.76 19.43 -3.06
N GLY A 385 -33.02 18.61 -3.80
CA GLY A 385 -32.51 18.89 -5.12
C GLY A 385 -31.86 17.69 -5.77
N ILE A 386 -31.74 17.73 -7.09
CA ILE A 386 -31.15 16.67 -7.90
C ILE A 386 -29.90 17.19 -8.60
N ILE A 387 -28.76 16.57 -8.36
CA ILE A 387 -27.50 16.88 -9.04
C ILE A 387 -27.35 15.90 -10.22
N HIS A 388 -27.46 16.43 -11.42
CA HIS A 388 -27.26 15.70 -12.66
C HIS A 388 -25.78 15.71 -13.04
N VAL A 389 -25.21 14.53 -13.26
CA VAL A 389 -23.82 14.35 -13.72
C VAL A 389 -23.84 13.66 -15.07
N GLY A 390 -23.35 14.32 -16.11
CA GLY A 390 -23.39 13.78 -17.47
C GLY A 390 -22.47 14.52 -18.45
N GLU A 391 -22.58 14.19 -19.73
CA GLU A 391 -21.77 14.78 -20.80
C GLU A 391 -21.98 16.30 -20.94
N ASN A 392 -23.17 16.79 -20.59
CA ASN A 392 -23.51 18.21 -20.61
C ASN A 392 -23.02 18.98 -19.38
N GLY A 393 -22.19 18.36 -18.53
CA GLY A 393 -21.69 18.96 -17.30
C GLY A 393 -22.42 18.49 -16.05
N ILE A 394 -22.26 19.26 -14.97
CA ILE A 394 -22.89 19.02 -13.66
C ILE A 394 -23.78 20.22 -13.33
N TYR A 395 -25.06 19.97 -13.05
CA TYR A 395 -26.02 21.01 -12.67
C TYR A 395 -27.01 20.50 -11.62
N VAL A 396 -27.66 21.41 -10.94
CA VAL A 396 -28.72 21.13 -9.92
C VAL A 396 -30.06 21.49 -10.48
N GLU A 397 -31.04 20.58 -10.31
CA GLU A 397 -32.46 20.77 -10.52
C GLU A 397 -33.19 20.87 -9.18
#